data_09da0f9049b862bf23943a50d6d3026c
#
_entry.id   09da0f9049b862bf23943a50d6d3026c
#
_cell.length_a   1.000
_cell.length_b   1.000
_cell.length_c   1.000
_cell.angle_alpha   90.00
_cell.angle_beta   90.00
_cell.angle_gamma   90.00
#
_symmetry.space_group_name_H-M   'P 1'
#
loop_
_entity.id
_entity.type
_entity.pdbx_description
1 polymer ?
#
loop_
_entity_poly.entity_id
_entity_poly.type
_entity_poly.pdbx_seq_one_letter_code
_entity_poly.pdbx_strand_id
1 'polypeptide(L)'
;MSNLFNCSYACAIADIIRHFAHARVIVMGDVTYGACCVDDYSAKRLGADFMVHYGHSCLIPIQRTQIPILYVFVELHINVDHLVSTIHANVPEDNRIALLGTIQFSQAIHQAAAKLQPFYPEVLIPQVPFLSQVHH
;
A
#
# COMPACT_ATOMS: atom_id res chain seq x y z
N MET A 1 -4.47 -12.56 -5.98
CA MET A 1 -4.04 -13.22 -4.73
C MET A 1 -4.02 -12.30 -3.50
N SER A 2 -4.41 -11.02 -3.63
CA SER A 2 -4.40 -10.04 -2.52
C SER A 2 -5.61 -10.07 -1.61
N ASN A 3 -6.68 -10.80 -1.95
CA ASN A 3 -7.94 -10.73 -1.21
C ASN A 3 -8.04 -11.67 0.03
N LEU A 4 -7.20 -12.69 0.12
CA LEU A 4 -7.25 -13.63 1.27
C LEU A 4 -6.66 -13.02 2.56
N PHE A 5 -5.66 -12.17 2.47
CA PHE A 5 -5.07 -11.52 3.66
C PHE A 5 -6.01 -10.48 4.29
N ASN A 6 -6.79 -9.77 3.49
CA ASN A 6 -7.74 -8.78 4.01
C ASN A 6 -8.92 -9.41 4.76
N CYS A 7 -9.38 -10.59 4.39
CA CYS A 7 -10.50 -11.25 5.08
C CYS A 7 -10.14 -11.74 6.50
N SER A 8 -8.92 -12.23 6.72
CA SER A 8 -8.55 -12.83 8.02
C SER A 8 -8.49 -11.81 9.16
N TYR A 9 -8.08 -10.58 8.87
CA TYR A 9 -7.96 -9.51 9.89
C TYR A 9 -9.14 -8.55 9.90
N ALA A 10 -9.98 -8.53 8.86
CA ALA A 10 -11.05 -7.57 8.69
C ALA A 10 -12.07 -7.64 9.84
N CYS A 11 -12.43 -8.84 10.30
CA CYS A 11 -13.35 -9.02 11.42
C CYS A 11 -12.76 -8.50 12.73
N ALA A 12 -11.48 -8.79 13.02
CA ALA A 12 -10.83 -8.32 14.24
C ALA A 12 -10.70 -6.79 14.25
N ILE A 13 -10.34 -6.19 13.09
CA ILE A 13 -10.27 -4.73 12.93
C ILE A 13 -11.67 -4.12 13.09
N ALA A 14 -12.70 -4.73 12.51
CA ALA A 14 -14.07 -4.27 12.64
C ALA A 14 -14.53 -4.28 14.12
N ASP A 15 -14.15 -5.29 14.88
CA ASP A 15 -14.50 -5.38 16.31
C ASP A 15 -13.76 -4.31 17.13
N ILE A 16 -12.50 -4.03 16.81
CA ILE A 16 -11.74 -2.93 17.43
C ILE A 16 -12.43 -1.59 17.14
N ILE A 17 -12.79 -1.32 15.89
CA ILE A 17 -13.46 -0.07 15.52
C ILE A 17 -14.82 0.05 16.21
N ARG A 18 -15.61 -1.02 16.26
CA ARG A 18 -16.89 -1.03 16.98
C ARG A 18 -16.71 -0.71 18.46
N HIS A 19 -15.70 -1.30 19.08
CA HIS A 19 -15.47 -1.14 20.52
C HIS A 19 -14.99 0.26 20.88
N PHE A 20 -14.02 0.82 20.14
CA PHE A 20 -13.38 2.08 20.48
C PHE A 20 -14.05 3.31 19.85
N ALA A 21 -14.59 3.18 18.65
CA ALA A 21 -15.25 4.29 17.97
C ALA A 21 -16.77 4.29 18.13
N HIS A 22 -17.35 3.27 18.76
CA HIS A 22 -18.80 3.07 18.90
C HIS A 22 -19.57 3.18 17.57
N ALA A 23 -18.91 2.83 16.47
CA ALA A 23 -19.43 2.94 15.12
C ALA A 23 -20.05 1.62 14.65
N ARG A 24 -21.09 1.70 13.83
CA ARG A 24 -21.56 0.54 13.06
C ARG A 24 -20.59 0.26 11.93
N VAL A 25 -19.96 -0.91 11.91
CA VAL A 25 -18.96 -1.28 10.91
C VAL A 25 -19.54 -2.28 9.92
N ILE A 26 -19.37 -1.99 8.62
CA ILE A 26 -19.67 -2.87 7.50
C ILE A 26 -18.33 -3.30 6.89
N VAL A 27 -18.09 -4.60 6.82
CA VAL A 27 -16.91 -5.14 6.15
C VAL A 27 -17.27 -5.43 4.70
N MET A 28 -16.57 -4.76 3.77
CA MET A 28 -16.74 -4.98 2.34
C MET A 28 -15.75 -6.06 1.90
N GLY A 29 -16.26 -7.22 1.51
CA GLY A 29 -15.44 -8.42 1.26
C GLY A 29 -14.93 -8.55 -0.17
N ASP A 30 -15.57 -7.91 -1.14
CA ASP A 30 -15.20 -8.00 -2.55
C ASP A 30 -15.03 -6.60 -3.16
N VAL A 31 -13.95 -6.43 -3.89
CA VAL A 31 -13.69 -5.21 -4.63
C VAL A 31 -14.03 -5.50 -6.09
N THR A 32 -15.19 -5.06 -6.53
CA THR A 32 -15.67 -5.22 -7.91
C THR A 32 -14.80 -4.46 -8.92
N TYR A 33 -14.07 -3.46 -8.46
CA TYR A 33 -13.12 -2.67 -9.23
C TYR A 33 -11.69 -3.14 -8.91
N GLY A 34 -10.82 -3.14 -9.92
CA GLY A 34 -9.45 -3.62 -9.76
C GLY A 34 -8.70 -2.99 -8.59
N ALA A 35 -7.55 -3.56 -8.22
CA ALA A 35 -6.76 -3.22 -7.03
C ALA A 35 -6.41 -1.73 -6.84
N CYS A 36 -6.70 -0.87 -7.82
CA CYS A 36 -6.39 0.55 -7.81
C CYS A 36 -7.60 1.46 -7.51
N CYS A 37 -8.76 0.91 -7.15
CA CYS A 37 -9.97 1.67 -6.89
C CYS A 37 -10.61 1.28 -5.56
N VAL A 38 -11.17 2.26 -4.86
CA VAL A 38 -12.04 2.04 -3.70
C VAL A 38 -13.49 2.05 -4.16
N ASP A 39 -14.31 1.17 -3.62
CA ASP A 39 -15.74 1.12 -3.91
C ASP A 39 -16.52 2.02 -2.94
N ASP A 40 -16.30 3.32 -3.08
CA ASP A 40 -16.96 4.36 -2.29
C ASP A 40 -18.45 4.50 -2.63
N TYR A 41 -18.82 4.19 -3.87
CA TYR A 41 -20.23 4.18 -4.30
C TYR A 41 -21.05 3.11 -3.59
N SER A 42 -20.55 1.88 -3.51
CA SER A 42 -21.25 0.81 -2.77
C SER A 42 -21.27 1.08 -1.28
N ALA A 43 -20.17 1.59 -0.71
CA ALA A 43 -20.12 2.00 0.68
C ALA A 43 -21.19 3.05 1.01
N LYS A 44 -21.31 4.08 0.19
CA LYS A 44 -22.34 5.12 0.33
C LYS A 44 -23.76 4.56 0.23
N ARG A 45 -24.00 3.63 -0.71
CA ARG A 45 -25.30 2.95 -0.86
C ARG A 45 -25.67 2.09 0.32
N LEU A 46 -24.68 1.50 0.99
CA LEU A 46 -24.85 0.75 2.23
C LEU A 46 -25.07 1.65 3.46
N GLY A 47 -25.04 2.97 3.26
CA GLY A 47 -25.22 3.96 4.31
C GLY A 47 -23.99 4.21 5.16
N ALA A 48 -22.78 4.02 4.59
CA ALA A 48 -21.56 4.39 5.25
C ALA A 48 -21.27 5.89 5.08
N ASP A 49 -20.85 6.54 6.16
CA ASP A 49 -20.46 7.95 6.20
C ASP A 49 -18.95 8.12 6.07
N PHE A 50 -18.19 7.05 6.30
CA PHE A 50 -16.75 7.03 6.32
C PHE A 50 -16.21 5.67 5.90
N MET A 51 -15.08 5.64 5.18
CA MET A 51 -14.44 4.41 4.76
C MET A 51 -13.01 4.31 5.33
N VAL A 52 -12.65 3.14 5.82
CA VAL A 52 -11.26 2.80 6.16
C VAL A 52 -10.77 1.77 5.16
N HIS A 53 -9.75 2.13 4.40
CA HIS A 53 -9.15 1.25 3.39
C HIS A 53 -7.75 0.81 3.84
N TYR A 54 -7.59 -0.50 4.03
CA TYR A 54 -6.31 -1.10 4.41
C TYR A 54 -5.56 -1.62 3.20
N GLY A 55 -4.26 -1.41 3.18
CA GLY A 55 -3.35 -1.97 2.19
C GLY A 55 -2.54 -0.94 1.44
N HIS A 56 -3.02 -0.46 0.31
CA HIS A 56 -2.36 0.53 -0.53
C HIS A 56 -3.30 1.70 -0.84
N SER A 57 -2.72 2.84 -1.25
CA SER A 57 -3.52 3.96 -1.74
C SER A 57 -4.07 3.68 -3.14
N CYS A 58 -5.27 4.13 -3.40
CA CYS A 58 -5.83 4.13 -4.74
C CYS A 58 -5.35 5.31 -5.57
N LEU A 59 -5.42 5.18 -6.89
CA LEU A 59 -5.05 6.25 -7.83
C LEU A 59 -6.08 7.38 -7.90
N ILE A 60 -7.28 7.17 -7.36
CA ILE A 60 -8.34 8.17 -7.34
C ILE A 60 -8.03 9.21 -6.27
N PRO A 61 -7.99 10.50 -6.60
CA PRO A 61 -7.83 11.57 -5.62
C PRO A 61 -8.93 11.53 -4.57
N ILE A 62 -8.57 11.70 -3.29
CA ILE A 62 -9.49 11.66 -2.14
C ILE A 62 -10.63 12.67 -2.32
N GLN A 63 -10.37 13.79 -3.01
CA GLN A 63 -11.35 14.85 -3.26
C GLN A 63 -12.48 14.42 -4.21
N ARG A 64 -12.32 13.31 -4.94
CA ARG A 64 -13.31 12.78 -5.87
C ARG A 64 -14.14 11.64 -5.31
N THR A 65 -13.85 11.20 -4.11
CA THR A 65 -14.60 10.11 -3.46
C THR A 65 -15.94 10.62 -2.91
N GLN A 66 -16.93 9.72 -2.90
CA GLN A 66 -18.30 10.05 -2.48
C GLN A 66 -18.44 10.17 -0.97
N ILE A 67 -17.53 9.57 -0.21
CA ILE A 67 -17.44 9.65 1.25
C ILE A 67 -15.96 9.81 1.65
N PRO A 68 -15.67 10.40 2.80
CA PRO A 68 -14.29 10.51 3.30
C PRO A 68 -13.64 9.13 3.46
N ILE A 69 -12.36 9.03 3.09
CA ILE A 69 -11.59 7.79 3.17
C ILE A 69 -10.32 8.00 3.98
N LEU A 70 -10.06 7.07 4.89
CA LEU A 70 -8.78 6.93 5.58
C LEU A 70 -8.03 5.74 4.99
N TYR A 71 -6.86 5.99 4.43
CA TYR A 71 -5.94 4.93 4.01
C TYR A 71 -5.05 4.51 5.18
N VAL A 72 -5.07 3.22 5.49
CA VAL A 72 -4.17 2.60 6.46
C VAL A 72 -3.18 1.73 5.69
N PHE A 73 -1.96 2.21 5.54
CA PHE A 73 -0.92 1.49 4.81
C PHE A 73 -0.44 0.30 5.64
N VAL A 74 -0.40 -0.86 4.99
CA VAL A 74 0.10 -2.09 5.58
C VAL A 74 1.52 -2.30 5.09
N GLU A 75 2.47 -2.44 6.00
CA GLU A 75 3.85 -2.73 5.69
C GLU A 75 4.07 -4.24 5.62
N LEU A 76 4.75 -4.69 4.57
CA LEU A 76 5.11 -6.09 4.38
C LEU A 76 6.61 -6.26 4.63
N HIS A 77 6.93 -7.07 5.62
CA HIS A 77 8.31 -7.43 5.91
C HIS A 77 8.76 -8.54 4.97
N ILE A 78 9.90 -8.32 4.33
CA ILE A 78 10.60 -9.33 3.52
C ILE A 78 12.01 -9.54 4.05
N ASN A 79 12.63 -10.64 3.68
CA ASN A 79 14.03 -10.88 4.00
C ASN A 79 14.92 -10.02 3.07
N VAL A 80 15.33 -8.85 3.57
CA VAL A 80 16.16 -7.88 2.83
C VAL A 80 17.53 -8.47 2.50
N ASP A 81 18.11 -9.31 3.37
CA ASP A 81 19.43 -9.92 3.11
C ASP A 81 19.35 -10.91 1.95
N HIS A 82 18.26 -11.65 1.86
CA HIS A 82 18.01 -12.53 0.73
C HIS A 82 17.81 -11.73 -0.57
N LEU A 83 17.09 -10.61 -0.54
CA LEU A 83 16.93 -9.73 -1.69
C LEU A 83 18.29 -9.20 -2.17
N VAL A 84 19.11 -8.68 -1.25
CA VAL A 84 20.44 -8.15 -1.56
C VAL A 84 21.35 -9.23 -2.15
N SER A 85 21.41 -10.41 -1.52
CA SER A 85 22.23 -11.53 -2.03
C SER A 85 21.76 -12.02 -3.40
N THR A 86 20.46 -11.99 -3.66
CA THR A 86 19.89 -12.35 -4.97
C THR A 86 20.29 -11.34 -6.04
N ILE A 87 20.28 -10.04 -5.71
CA ILE A 87 20.73 -8.99 -6.62
C ILE A 87 22.22 -9.16 -6.95
N HIS A 88 23.07 -9.35 -5.95
CA HIS A 88 24.51 -9.58 -6.17
C HIS A 88 24.80 -10.81 -7.03
N ALA A 89 24.02 -11.87 -6.88
CA ALA A 89 24.19 -13.10 -7.63
C ALA A 89 23.79 -12.98 -9.12
N ASN A 90 22.90 -12.02 -9.46
CA ASN A 90 22.29 -11.94 -10.78
C ASN A 90 22.59 -10.64 -11.54
N VAL A 91 23.06 -9.60 -10.86
CA VAL A 91 23.31 -8.27 -11.45
C VAL A 91 24.79 -7.94 -11.30
N PRO A 92 25.53 -7.68 -12.41
CA PRO A 92 26.93 -7.25 -12.36
C PRO A 92 27.11 -5.94 -11.58
N GLU A 93 28.22 -5.81 -10.85
CA GLU A 93 28.49 -4.66 -9.98
C GLU A 93 28.73 -3.34 -10.71
N ASP A 94 29.00 -3.37 -12.00
CA ASP A 94 29.14 -2.19 -12.86
C ASP A 94 27.80 -1.58 -13.32
N ASN A 95 26.69 -2.26 -13.03
CA ASN A 95 25.37 -1.81 -13.40
C ASN A 95 24.81 -0.75 -12.44
N ARG A 96 23.99 0.15 -12.98
CA ARG A 96 23.13 1.03 -12.19
C ARG A 96 21.83 0.32 -11.87
N ILE A 97 21.37 0.44 -10.64
CA ILE A 97 20.17 -0.24 -10.16
C ILE A 97 19.09 0.76 -9.81
N ALA A 98 17.85 0.49 -10.24
CA ALA A 98 16.66 1.18 -9.75
C ALA A 98 15.79 0.20 -8.99
N LEU A 99 15.49 0.52 -7.71
CA LEU A 99 14.60 -0.29 -6.87
C LEU A 99 13.21 0.33 -6.87
N LEU A 100 12.23 -0.45 -7.30
CA LEU A 100 10.83 -0.05 -7.39
C LEU A 100 9.96 -1.05 -6.63
N GLY A 101 8.91 -0.55 -6.00
CA GLY A 101 7.92 -1.40 -5.34
C GLY A 101 6.70 -0.59 -4.92
N THR A 102 5.68 -1.30 -4.48
CA THR A 102 4.51 -0.66 -3.88
C THR A 102 4.85 -0.12 -2.50
N ILE A 103 4.03 0.80 -2.00
CA ILE A 103 4.24 1.46 -0.69
C ILE A 103 4.41 0.47 0.46
N GLN A 104 3.82 -0.72 0.35
CA GLN A 104 3.91 -1.79 1.33
C GLN A 104 5.34 -2.32 1.55
N PHE A 105 6.23 -2.14 0.58
CA PHE A 105 7.63 -2.56 0.63
C PHE A 105 8.60 -1.38 0.78
N SER A 106 8.09 -0.18 1.05
CA SER A 106 8.91 1.03 1.09
C SER A 106 10.11 0.90 2.03
N GLN A 107 9.90 0.42 3.27
CA GLN A 107 10.97 0.24 4.24
C GLN A 107 12.02 -0.77 3.75
N ALA A 108 11.56 -1.91 3.21
CA ALA A 108 12.46 -2.94 2.70
C ALA A 108 13.31 -2.44 1.51
N ILE A 109 12.72 -1.64 0.62
CA ILE A 109 13.41 -1.03 -0.51
C ILE A 109 14.51 -0.07 -0.04
N HIS A 110 14.22 0.79 0.94
CA HIS A 110 15.23 1.70 1.50
C HIS A 110 16.35 0.96 2.20
N GLN A 111 16.05 -0.09 2.96
CA GLN A 111 17.05 -0.94 3.59
C GLN A 111 17.91 -1.67 2.57
N ALA A 112 17.31 -2.22 1.50
CA ALA A 112 18.04 -2.88 0.43
C ALA A 112 18.95 -1.89 -0.32
N ALA A 113 18.45 -0.69 -0.63
CA ALA A 113 19.25 0.35 -1.28
C ALA A 113 20.48 0.73 -0.46
N ALA A 114 20.31 0.94 0.85
CA ALA A 114 21.43 1.27 1.74
C ALA A 114 22.51 0.16 1.76
N LYS A 115 22.09 -1.11 1.69
CA LYS A 115 23.02 -2.25 1.64
C LYS A 115 23.69 -2.43 0.28
N LEU A 116 23.05 -2.02 -0.81
CA LEU A 116 23.57 -2.14 -2.18
C LEU A 116 24.47 -0.96 -2.57
N GLN A 117 24.26 0.22 -2.01
CA GLN A 117 25.03 1.43 -2.33
C GLN A 117 26.55 1.26 -2.33
N PRO A 118 27.19 0.49 -1.40
CA PRO A 118 28.65 0.32 -1.41
C PRO A 118 29.18 -0.50 -2.59
N PHE A 119 28.34 -1.27 -3.27
CA PHE A 119 28.75 -2.25 -4.28
C PHE A 119 28.39 -1.83 -5.70
N TYR A 120 27.47 -0.90 -5.88
CA TYR A 120 26.98 -0.47 -7.19
C TYR A 120 27.23 1.02 -7.41
N PRO A 121 27.56 1.45 -8.64
CA PRO A 121 27.87 2.84 -8.96
C PRO A 121 26.71 3.79 -8.64
N GLU A 122 25.49 3.31 -8.79
CA GLU A 122 24.29 4.08 -8.52
C GLU A 122 23.13 3.16 -8.15
N VAL A 123 22.47 3.47 -7.01
CA VAL A 123 21.25 2.80 -6.56
C VAL A 123 20.18 3.87 -6.37
N LEU A 124 19.18 3.84 -7.25
CA LEU A 124 18.09 4.80 -7.28
C LEU A 124 16.82 4.22 -6.67
N ILE A 125 16.12 5.03 -5.89
CA ILE A 125 14.73 4.78 -5.50
C ILE A 125 13.91 5.91 -6.15
N PRO A 126 13.28 5.67 -7.31
CA PRO A 126 12.48 6.68 -7.97
C PRO A 126 11.31 7.08 -7.08
N GLN A 127 11.19 8.36 -6.79
CA GLN A 127 9.99 8.91 -6.16
C GLN A 127 8.94 9.13 -7.24
N VAL A 128 7.85 8.38 -7.20
CA VAL A 128 6.68 8.70 -7.99
C VAL A 128 6.02 9.89 -7.32
N PRO A 129 5.98 11.08 -7.95
CA PRO A 129 5.27 12.19 -7.36
C PRO A 129 3.83 11.79 -7.14
N PHE A 130 3.36 11.85 -5.90
CA PHE A 130 1.95 11.71 -5.59
C PHE A 130 1.21 12.78 -6.40
N LEU A 131 0.25 12.37 -7.21
CA LEU A 131 -0.65 13.26 -7.97
C LEU A 131 -1.60 14.06 -7.04
N SER A 132 -1.19 14.36 -5.82
CA SER A 132 -1.96 15.12 -4.85
C SER A 132 -1.82 16.63 -4.98
N GLN A 133 -1.08 17.13 -5.98
CA GLN A 133 -0.93 18.57 -6.23
C GLN A 133 -1.27 18.92 -7.67
N VAL A 134 -2.52 18.80 -8.05
CA VAL A 134 -3.08 19.64 -9.10
C VAL A 134 -3.97 20.67 -8.39
N HIS A 135 -3.34 21.73 -7.93
CA HIS A 135 -4.03 22.98 -7.64
C HIS A 135 -4.51 23.56 -8.98
N HIS A 136 -5.80 23.69 -9.14
CA HIS A 136 -6.45 24.66 -10.01
C HIS A 136 -7.33 25.53 -9.17
#